data_9c3ca2938de747ee27e484a5a73b6ccb
#
_entry.id   9c3ca2938de747ee27e484a5a73b6ccb
#
_cell.length_a   1.000
_cell.length_b   1.000
_cell.length_c   1.000
_cell.angle_alpha   90.00
_cell.angle_beta   90.00
_cell.angle_gamma   90.00
#
_symmetry.space_group_name_H-M   'P 1'
#
loop_
_entity.id
_entity.type
_entity.pdbx_description
1 polymer ?
#
loop_
_entity_poly.entity_id
_entity_poly.type
_entity_poly.pdbx_seq_one_letter_code
_entity_poly.pdbx_strand_id
1 'polypeptide(L)'
;MFPARPAASQCGPLSRAPAHRRRAARLFLCDTVRRLWEDVLAGHDATVQQRAHVRLASWHAVTSAAQAVDLMYLTGGATSLYATCLIERAFRDVHAVTQHIAVHPRQLEAAGRVLFGLEPDPLTLML
;
A
#
# COMPACT_ATOMS: atom_id res chain seq x y z
N MET A 1 -8.50 3.21 37.99
CA MET A 1 -8.45 1.77 37.74
C MET A 1 -8.85 1.58 36.28
N PHE A 2 -7.88 1.43 35.39
CA PHE A 2 -8.14 1.25 33.95
C PHE A 2 -8.45 -0.24 33.71
N PRO A 3 -9.48 -0.56 32.91
CA PRO A 3 -9.76 -1.95 32.59
C PRO A 3 -8.63 -2.54 31.74
N ALA A 4 -8.33 -3.81 32.02
CA ALA A 4 -7.31 -4.59 31.34
C ALA A 4 -7.47 -4.57 29.82
N ARG A 5 -6.34 -4.56 29.09
CA ARG A 5 -6.27 -4.73 27.66
C ARG A 5 -7.17 -5.89 27.21
N PRO A 6 -8.05 -5.69 26.23
CA PRO A 6 -8.76 -6.83 25.66
C PRO A 6 -7.74 -7.80 25.09
N ALA A 7 -7.86 -9.06 25.48
CA ALA A 7 -7.00 -10.13 25.03
C ALA A 7 -7.09 -10.26 23.50
N ALA A 8 -5.97 -10.54 22.85
CA ALA A 8 -5.83 -10.72 21.40
C ALA A 8 -6.75 -11.82 20.78
N SER A 9 -7.53 -12.51 21.60
CA SER A 9 -8.42 -13.61 21.23
C SER A 9 -9.79 -13.19 20.68
N GLN A 10 -10.14 -11.89 20.70
CA GLN A 10 -11.46 -11.44 20.23
C GLN A 10 -11.46 -10.97 18.75
N CYS A 11 -10.30 -10.93 18.09
CA CYS A 11 -10.23 -10.69 16.67
C CYS A 11 -10.45 -11.99 15.88
N GLY A 12 -11.72 -12.33 15.62
CA GLY A 12 -12.16 -13.46 14.81
C GLY A 12 -11.64 -13.39 13.34
N PRO A 13 -12.26 -14.12 12.41
CA PRO A 13 -11.80 -14.27 11.03
C PRO A 13 -11.56 -12.94 10.28
N LEU A 14 -12.15 -11.82 10.71
CA LEU A 14 -11.90 -10.49 10.18
C LEU A 14 -10.46 -10.00 10.37
N SER A 15 -9.73 -10.52 11.37
CA SER A 15 -8.33 -10.15 11.60
C SER A 15 -7.34 -10.83 10.64
N ARG A 16 -7.73 -11.94 10.02
CA ARG A 16 -6.86 -12.68 9.09
C ARG A 16 -6.87 -12.09 7.68
N ALA A 17 -8.01 -11.62 7.19
CA ALA A 17 -8.14 -11.03 5.86
C ALA A 17 -7.20 -9.81 5.64
N PRO A 18 -7.10 -8.84 6.56
CA PRO A 18 -6.13 -7.75 6.41
C PRO A 18 -4.68 -8.21 6.41
N ALA A 19 -4.34 -9.26 7.18
CA ALA A 19 -2.97 -9.79 7.20
C ALA A 19 -2.55 -10.41 5.86
N HIS A 20 -3.43 -11.17 5.21
CA HIS A 20 -3.15 -11.76 3.90
C HIS A 20 -3.01 -10.70 2.80
N ARG A 21 -3.90 -9.71 2.76
CA ARG A 21 -3.82 -8.60 1.80
C ARG A 21 -2.51 -7.83 1.93
N ARG A 22 -2.14 -7.47 3.15
CA ARG A 22 -0.88 -6.78 3.43
C ARG A 22 0.33 -7.60 2.99
N ARG A 23 0.33 -8.90 3.27
CA ARG A 23 1.43 -9.79 2.88
C ARG A 23 1.55 -9.90 1.37
N ALA A 24 0.45 -10.11 0.66
CA ALA A 24 0.42 -10.18 -0.80
C ALA A 24 0.90 -8.88 -1.44
N ALA A 25 0.41 -7.73 -0.97
CA ALA A 25 0.81 -6.41 -1.44
C ALA A 25 2.31 -6.14 -1.21
N ARG A 26 2.83 -6.52 -0.04
CA ARG A 26 4.27 -6.41 0.26
C ARG A 26 5.12 -7.29 -0.67
N LEU A 27 4.71 -8.54 -0.88
CA LEU A 27 5.43 -9.47 -1.77
C LEU A 27 5.46 -8.92 -3.20
N PHE A 28 4.34 -8.42 -3.70
CA PHE A 28 4.25 -7.83 -5.03
C PHE A 28 5.19 -6.62 -5.17
N LEU A 29 5.16 -5.69 -4.21
CA LEU A 29 6.03 -4.52 -4.22
C LEU A 29 7.52 -4.92 -4.15
N CYS A 30 7.88 -5.78 -3.20
CA CYS A 30 9.27 -6.20 -3.01
C CYS A 30 9.81 -6.97 -4.23
N ASP A 31 9.02 -7.87 -4.82
CA ASP A 31 9.44 -8.61 -6.02
C ASP A 31 9.62 -7.68 -7.23
N THR A 32 8.69 -6.75 -7.42
CA THR A 32 8.76 -5.77 -8.51
C THR A 32 10.01 -4.88 -8.39
N VAL A 33 10.28 -4.35 -7.20
CA VAL A 33 11.44 -3.51 -6.94
C VAL A 33 12.74 -4.31 -7.07
N ARG A 34 12.77 -5.55 -6.57
CA ARG A 34 13.94 -6.43 -6.66
C ARG A 34 14.34 -6.71 -8.11
N ARG A 35 13.36 -7.03 -8.98
CA ARG A 35 13.63 -7.26 -10.41
C ARG A 35 14.21 -6.03 -11.09
N LEU A 36 13.61 -4.86 -10.85
CA LEU A 36 14.14 -3.60 -11.36
C LEU A 36 15.57 -3.35 -10.87
N TRP A 37 15.83 -3.61 -9.59
CA TRP A 37 17.14 -3.43 -8.99
C TRP A 37 18.21 -4.37 -9.60
N GLU A 38 17.86 -5.62 -9.83
CA GLU A 38 18.74 -6.61 -10.47
C GLU A 38 19.11 -6.18 -11.90
N ASP A 39 18.16 -5.66 -12.68
CA ASP A 39 18.41 -5.16 -14.03
C ASP A 39 19.31 -3.93 -14.02
N VAL A 40 19.08 -2.99 -13.11
CA VAL A 40 19.93 -1.80 -12.96
C VAL A 40 21.36 -2.17 -12.54
N LEU A 41 21.52 -3.14 -11.63
CA LEU A 41 22.85 -3.66 -11.26
C LEU A 41 23.56 -4.35 -12.42
N ALA A 42 22.82 -4.94 -13.35
CA ALA A 42 23.36 -5.53 -14.57
C ALA A 42 23.73 -4.48 -15.63
N GLY A 43 23.53 -3.19 -15.35
CA GLY A 43 23.84 -2.09 -16.25
C GLY A 43 22.75 -1.76 -17.26
N HIS A 44 21.52 -2.28 -17.07
CA HIS A 44 20.38 -1.96 -17.93
C HIS A 44 19.61 -0.75 -17.38
N ASP A 45 19.15 0.11 -18.28
CA ASP A 45 18.26 1.19 -17.91
C ASP A 45 16.84 0.66 -17.60
N ALA A 46 16.18 1.30 -16.63
CA ALA A 46 14.81 0.99 -16.28
C ALA A 46 13.87 1.24 -17.47
N THR A 47 13.20 0.19 -17.92
CA THR A 47 12.20 0.29 -19.00
C THR A 47 10.95 1.02 -18.53
N VAL A 48 10.19 1.59 -19.48
CA VAL A 48 8.90 2.22 -19.21
C VAL A 48 7.92 1.23 -18.55
N GLN A 49 7.93 -0.02 -18.99
CA GLN A 49 7.09 -1.08 -18.41
C GLN A 49 7.47 -1.40 -16.96
N GLN A 50 8.75 -1.47 -16.65
CA GLN A 50 9.21 -1.68 -15.26
C GLN A 50 8.80 -0.54 -14.35
N ARG A 51 8.92 0.71 -14.81
CA ARG A 51 8.45 1.89 -14.06
C ARG A 51 6.93 1.83 -13.83
N ALA A 52 6.16 1.46 -14.84
CA ALA A 52 4.71 1.27 -14.71
C ALA A 52 4.36 0.19 -13.68
N HIS A 53 5.06 -0.95 -13.67
CA HIS A 53 4.86 -2.00 -12.68
C HIS A 53 5.19 -1.55 -11.26
N VAL A 54 6.28 -0.79 -11.05
CA VAL A 54 6.62 -0.23 -9.73
C VAL A 54 5.53 0.73 -9.24
N ARG A 55 4.98 1.56 -10.12
CA ARG A 55 3.86 2.47 -9.78
C ARG A 55 2.62 1.69 -9.37
N LEU A 56 2.26 0.68 -10.15
CA LEU A 56 1.12 -0.19 -9.85
C LEU A 56 1.30 -0.92 -8.51
N ALA A 57 2.49 -1.48 -8.27
CA ALA A 57 2.81 -2.17 -7.04
C ALA A 57 2.79 -1.23 -5.81
N SER A 58 3.31 -0.02 -5.95
CA SER A 58 3.29 1.01 -4.90
C SER A 58 1.87 1.45 -4.55
N TRP A 59 1.06 1.74 -5.56
CA TRP A 59 -0.35 2.07 -5.36
C TRP A 59 -1.10 0.94 -4.68
N HIS A 60 -0.93 -0.30 -5.16
CA HIS A 60 -1.56 -1.48 -4.57
C HIS A 60 -1.14 -1.69 -3.10
N ALA A 61 0.14 -1.49 -2.78
CA ALA A 61 0.65 -1.63 -1.42
C ALA A 61 0.00 -0.62 -0.46
N VAL A 62 -0.05 0.65 -0.84
CA VAL A 62 -0.64 1.72 -0.01
C VAL A 62 -2.15 1.52 0.14
N THR A 63 -2.88 1.22 -0.93
CA THR A 63 -4.32 0.99 -0.89
C THR A 63 -4.67 -0.23 -0.03
N SER A 64 -3.90 -1.32 -0.16
CA SER A 64 -4.08 -2.52 0.66
C SER A 64 -3.79 -2.26 2.15
N ALA A 65 -2.79 -1.42 2.45
CA ALA A 65 -2.49 -1.01 3.81
C ALA A 65 -3.61 -0.16 4.41
N ALA A 66 -4.14 0.81 3.67
CA ALA A 66 -5.26 1.64 4.09
C ALA A 66 -6.49 0.78 4.42
N GLN A 67 -6.89 -0.10 3.50
CA GLN A 67 -8.01 -1.02 3.71
C GLN A 67 -7.83 -1.93 4.94
N ALA A 68 -6.59 -2.39 5.19
CA ALA A 68 -6.30 -3.21 6.37
C ALA A 68 -6.44 -2.40 7.66
N VAL A 69 -5.97 -1.16 7.67
CA VAL A 69 -6.08 -0.27 8.84
C VAL A 69 -7.52 0.14 9.08
N ASP A 70 -8.30 0.42 8.03
CA ASP A 70 -9.74 0.72 8.14
C ASP A 70 -10.50 -0.40 8.84
N LEU A 71 -10.25 -1.65 8.44
CA LEU A 71 -10.86 -2.82 9.08
C LEU A 71 -10.45 -2.93 10.56
N MET A 72 -9.18 -2.68 10.88
CA MET A 72 -8.69 -2.70 12.26
C MET A 72 -9.29 -1.57 13.09
N TYR A 73 -9.43 -0.39 12.51
CA TYR A 73 -10.04 0.77 13.15
C TYR A 73 -11.51 0.50 13.50
N LEU A 74 -12.26 -0.07 12.56
CA LEU A 74 -13.66 -0.47 12.79
C LEU A 74 -13.79 -1.53 13.89
N THR A 75 -12.90 -2.53 13.89
CA THR A 75 -12.94 -3.60 14.92
C THR A 75 -12.51 -3.12 16.31
N GLY A 76 -11.68 -2.08 16.37
CA GLY A 76 -11.27 -1.45 17.63
C GLY A 76 -12.36 -0.60 18.28
N GLY A 77 -13.41 -0.26 17.53
CA GLY A 77 -14.56 0.51 18.01
C GLY A 77 -14.13 1.85 18.63
N ALA A 78 -14.81 2.25 19.69
CA ALA A 78 -14.57 3.54 20.38
C ALA A 78 -13.13 3.67 20.92
N THR A 79 -12.43 2.58 21.20
CA THR A 79 -11.04 2.60 21.67
C THR A 79 -10.10 3.16 20.59
N SER A 80 -10.42 2.96 19.32
CA SER A 80 -9.63 3.47 18.20
C SER A 80 -9.65 5.00 18.06
N LEU A 81 -10.57 5.69 18.74
CA LEU A 81 -10.69 7.15 18.68
C LEU A 81 -9.66 7.89 19.54
N TYR A 82 -9.03 7.20 20.48
CA TYR A 82 -8.10 7.85 21.40
C TYR A 82 -6.72 8.01 20.79
N ALA A 83 -6.12 9.18 20.90
CA ALA A 83 -4.79 9.49 20.40
C ALA A 83 -3.66 8.61 20.99
N THR A 84 -3.92 7.96 22.12
CA THR A 84 -3.01 6.98 22.73
C THR A 84 -3.09 5.60 22.08
N CYS A 85 -4.06 5.37 21.20
CA CYS A 85 -4.24 4.10 20.49
C CYS A 85 -3.34 4.05 19.25
N LEU A 86 -2.55 2.99 19.12
CA LEU A 86 -1.69 2.79 17.94
C LEU A 86 -2.47 2.68 16.63
N ILE A 87 -3.71 2.20 16.69
CA ILE A 87 -4.58 2.07 15.50
C ILE A 87 -5.00 3.46 15.00
N GLU A 88 -5.31 4.40 15.90
CA GLU A 88 -5.64 5.78 15.55
C GLU A 88 -4.49 6.45 14.78
N ARG A 89 -3.28 6.31 15.29
CA ARG A 89 -2.09 6.83 14.63
C ARG A 89 -1.87 6.19 13.27
N ALA A 90 -1.94 4.85 13.20
CA ALA A 90 -1.79 4.11 11.94
C ALA A 90 -2.85 4.53 10.90
N PHE A 91 -4.08 4.80 11.35
CA PHE A 91 -5.16 5.29 10.49
C PHE A 91 -4.82 6.65 9.87
N ARG A 92 -4.40 7.61 10.67
CA ARG A 92 -3.99 8.94 10.17
C ARG A 92 -2.79 8.85 9.23
N ASP A 93 -1.77 8.09 9.62
CA ASP A 93 -0.53 7.97 8.87
C ASP A 93 -0.77 7.33 7.49
N VAL A 94 -1.54 6.23 7.41
CA VAL A 94 -1.80 5.57 6.14
C VAL A 94 -2.66 6.42 5.20
N HIS A 95 -3.65 7.13 5.73
CA HIS A 95 -4.48 8.03 4.92
C HIS A 95 -3.70 9.26 4.44
N ALA A 96 -2.76 9.77 5.24
CA ALA A 96 -1.83 10.80 4.77
C ALA A 96 -0.97 10.29 3.58
N VAL A 97 -0.48 9.04 3.65
CA VAL A 97 0.30 8.44 2.56
C VAL A 97 -0.54 8.29 1.28
N THR A 98 -1.85 7.98 1.38
CA THR A 98 -2.73 7.88 0.19
C THR A 98 -2.83 9.18 -0.61
N GLN A 99 -2.54 10.32 0.00
CA GLN A 99 -2.56 11.63 -0.66
C GLN A 99 -1.25 11.96 -1.37
N HIS A 100 -0.23 11.12 -1.24
CA HIS A 100 1.06 11.36 -1.88
C HIS A 100 0.96 11.15 -3.40
N ILE A 101 1.58 12.04 -4.19
CA ILE A 101 1.51 12.04 -5.66
C ILE A 101 1.94 10.70 -6.28
N ALA A 102 2.90 10.00 -5.67
CA ALA A 102 3.42 8.72 -6.17
C ALA A 102 2.41 7.57 -6.11
N VAL A 103 1.36 7.70 -5.29
CA VAL A 103 0.30 6.70 -5.11
C VAL A 103 -1.08 7.25 -5.40
N HIS A 104 -1.15 8.41 -6.04
CA HIS A 104 -2.41 8.99 -6.48
C HIS A 104 -3.07 8.12 -7.57
N PRO A 105 -4.41 8.03 -7.68
CA PRO A 105 -5.11 7.24 -8.69
C PRO A 105 -4.68 7.49 -10.14
N ARG A 106 -4.19 8.69 -10.47
CA ARG A 106 -3.59 8.99 -11.79
C ARG A 106 -2.42 8.06 -12.14
N GLN A 107 -1.70 7.54 -11.15
CA GLN A 107 -0.61 6.59 -11.39
C GLN A 107 -1.11 5.25 -11.94
N LEU A 108 -2.33 4.83 -11.56
CA LEU A 108 -2.99 3.66 -12.16
C LEU A 108 -3.32 3.88 -13.63
N GLU A 109 -3.86 5.05 -13.95
CA GLU A 109 -4.20 5.40 -15.33
C GLU A 109 -2.95 5.40 -16.20
N ALA A 110 -1.87 6.03 -15.72
CA ALA A 110 -0.59 6.06 -16.42
C ALA A 110 0.01 4.66 -16.61
N ALA A 111 0.02 3.83 -15.57
CA ALA A 111 0.48 2.45 -15.65
C ALA A 111 -0.39 1.63 -16.59
N GLY A 112 -1.71 1.79 -16.53
CA GLY A 112 -2.65 1.13 -17.44
C GLY A 112 -2.40 1.47 -18.90
N ARG A 113 -2.18 2.74 -19.23
CA ARG A 113 -1.84 3.18 -20.60
C ARG A 113 -0.61 2.43 -21.14
N VAL A 114 0.45 2.35 -20.35
CA VAL A 114 1.68 1.62 -20.72
C VAL A 114 1.42 0.14 -20.93
N LEU A 115 0.66 -0.50 -20.04
CA LEU A 115 0.33 -1.93 -20.13
C LEU A 115 -0.54 -2.26 -21.34
N PHE A 116 -1.37 -1.32 -21.80
CA PHE A 116 -2.15 -1.43 -23.03
C PHE A 116 -1.40 -1.00 -24.29
N GLY A 117 -0.11 -0.69 -24.19
CA GLY A 117 0.69 -0.29 -25.34
C GLY A 117 0.39 1.12 -25.85
N LEU A 118 -0.27 1.96 -25.06
CA LEU A 118 -0.50 3.37 -25.36
C LEU A 118 0.69 4.22 -24.95
N GLU A 119 0.86 5.40 -25.58
CA GLU A 119 1.91 6.31 -25.20
C GLU A 119 1.79 6.75 -23.73
N PRO A 120 2.89 6.67 -22.95
CA PRO A 120 2.90 7.12 -21.57
C PRO A 120 2.69 8.64 -21.50
N ASP A 121 1.95 9.10 -20.51
CA ASP A 121 1.90 10.51 -20.16
C ASP A 121 3.26 10.95 -19.58
N PRO A 122 3.96 11.91 -20.23
CA PRO A 122 5.31 12.31 -19.80
C PRO A 122 5.39 12.79 -18.35
N LEU A 123 4.34 13.40 -17.83
CA LEU A 123 4.30 13.94 -16.46
C LEU A 123 4.11 12.87 -15.39
N THR A 124 3.60 11.70 -15.76
CA THR A 124 3.17 10.68 -14.79
C THR A 124 4.22 9.59 -14.58
N LEU A 125 5.16 9.43 -15.48
CA LEU A 125 6.24 8.42 -15.42
C LEU A 125 7.61 9.00 -15.07
N MET A 126 7.68 10.30 -14.73
CA MET A 126 8.90 10.89 -14.21
C MET A 126 9.18 10.34 -12.81
N LEU A 127 10.08 9.41 -12.75
CA LEU A 127 11.00 9.10 -11.67
C LEU A 127 12.33 8.80 -12.28
#